data_77961ae3e2f41c4ca33a686264b87317
#
_entry.id   77961ae3e2f41c4ca33a686264b87317
#
_cell.length_a   1.000
_cell.length_b   1.000
_cell.length_c   1.000
_cell.angle_alpha   90.00
_cell.angle_beta   90.00
_cell.angle_gamma   90.00
#
_symmetry.space_group_name_H-M   'P 1'
#
loop_
_entity.id
_entity.type
_entity.pdbx_description
1 polymer ?
#
loop_
_entity_poly.entity_id
_entity_poly.type
_entity_poly.pdbx_seq_one_letter_code
_entity_poly.pdbx_strand_id
1 'polypeptide(L)'
;MDRLRIHGKTDWNMPFLPCTPWLCCAFLLIASTALKAADPKETTSPPSTPTIPSAATAAKGDPAASPWPGDRVDQWHGFVRHRFAVDGATAWVVEPHQAAPGKPWSWCLEFPDAFTDRTGVLQLLEHGFHHVHLEVGNTFGSPRALEQFEAFYQVLQRGGLGPKAALVGISRGGLYAYRWAAKNPERVACIYGDAPVCDFKSWPGGKGTGKGSAGDWTQLQRYYGFATEAEALAFSGNPVDRLAPLAKAKVRLIHVVGDTDDVVPVTENTRLIESRYQALGGQIQVIHKPGVGHHPHGLDDPAPVVTFIRESFRDGKP
;
A
#
# COMPACT_ATOMS: atom_id res chain seq x y z
N MET A 1 -50.79 -37.05 -23.29
CA MET A 1 -51.28 -35.91 -24.08
C MET A 1 -50.71 -34.67 -23.40
N ASP A 2 -49.86 -33.79 -23.89
CA ASP A 2 -49.10 -33.74 -25.14
C ASP A 2 -47.75 -33.04 -24.83
N ARG A 3 -46.76 -33.44 -25.61
CA ARG A 3 -45.40 -32.88 -25.58
C ARG A 3 -45.40 -31.50 -26.25
N LEU A 4 -44.57 -30.61 -25.77
CA LEU A 4 -43.88 -29.66 -26.68
C LEU A 4 -42.44 -29.37 -26.15
N ARG A 5 -41.47 -29.94 -26.84
CA ARG A 5 -40.06 -29.56 -26.84
C ARG A 5 -39.90 -28.33 -27.73
N ILE A 6 -39.13 -27.35 -27.30
CA ILE A 6 -38.50 -26.39 -28.20
C ILE A 6 -37.01 -26.38 -27.88
N HIS A 7 -36.22 -26.85 -28.85
CA HIS A 7 -34.78 -26.72 -28.97
C HIS A 7 -34.44 -25.30 -29.48
N GLY A 8 -33.45 -24.67 -28.90
CA GLY A 8 -32.83 -23.46 -29.43
C GLY A 8 -31.35 -23.43 -29.01
N LYS A 9 -30.50 -24.12 -29.82
CA LYS A 9 -29.06 -23.91 -29.83
C LYS A 9 -28.77 -22.62 -30.58
N THR A 10 -27.97 -21.73 -30.02
CA THR A 10 -27.27 -20.69 -30.77
C THR A 10 -25.78 -20.77 -30.42
N ASP A 11 -25.06 -21.42 -31.33
CA ASP A 11 -23.59 -21.40 -31.40
C ASP A 11 -23.16 -20.01 -31.86
N TRP A 12 -22.31 -19.35 -31.08
CA TRP A 12 -21.54 -18.20 -31.56
C TRP A 12 -20.05 -18.59 -31.60
N ASN A 13 -19.66 -19.09 -32.77
CA ASN A 13 -18.26 -19.20 -33.15
C ASN A 13 -17.83 -17.86 -33.76
N MET A 14 -16.87 -17.17 -33.19
CA MET A 14 -16.14 -16.11 -33.85
C MET A 14 -14.66 -16.49 -33.97
N PRO A 15 -14.04 -16.30 -35.15
CA PRO A 15 -12.69 -16.76 -35.43
C PRO A 15 -11.63 -15.79 -34.89
N PHE A 16 -10.55 -16.37 -34.36
CA PHE A 16 -9.30 -15.68 -34.04
C PHE A 16 -8.64 -15.16 -35.35
N LEU A 17 -8.27 -13.88 -35.34
CA LEU A 17 -7.34 -13.29 -36.30
C LEU A 17 -5.98 -13.09 -35.62
N PRO A 18 -4.87 -13.48 -36.26
CA PRO A 18 -3.53 -13.27 -35.73
C PRO A 18 -3.03 -11.87 -36.05
N CYS A 19 -2.54 -11.16 -35.04
CA CYS A 19 -1.76 -9.94 -35.23
C CYS A 19 -0.30 -10.27 -35.54
N THR A 20 0.16 -9.90 -36.69
CA THR A 20 1.56 -9.87 -37.11
C THR A 20 2.25 -8.59 -36.66
N PRO A 21 3.56 -8.63 -36.34
CA PRO A 21 4.32 -7.45 -35.92
C PRO A 21 4.87 -6.70 -37.12
N TRP A 22 4.73 -5.39 -37.15
CA TRP A 22 5.41 -4.53 -38.13
C TRP A 22 6.48 -3.69 -37.39
N LEU A 23 7.72 -3.99 -37.82
CA LEU A 23 8.88 -3.08 -37.70
C LEU A 23 8.65 -1.88 -38.62
N CYS A 24 8.98 -0.69 -38.17
CA CYS A 24 9.47 0.40 -39.01
C CYS A 24 10.48 1.26 -38.27
N CYS A 25 11.74 1.06 -38.67
CA CYS A 25 12.84 2.01 -38.47
C CYS A 25 12.63 3.24 -39.36
N ALA A 26 12.84 4.43 -38.84
CA ALA A 26 13.19 5.59 -39.64
C ALA A 26 14.26 6.40 -38.94
N PHE A 27 15.47 6.32 -39.44
CA PHE A 27 16.60 7.23 -39.19
C PHE A 27 16.31 8.58 -39.79
N LEU A 28 16.57 9.65 -39.06
CA LEU A 28 16.84 10.97 -39.62
C LEU A 28 18.10 11.55 -38.97
N LEU A 29 19.15 11.50 -39.75
CA LEU A 29 20.39 12.30 -39.57
C LEU A 29 20.08 13.74 -39.96
N ILE A 30 20.44 14.71 -39.13
CA ILE A 30 20.65 16.10 -39.54
C ILE A 30 22.00 16.53 -39.01
N ALA A 31 22.75 17.07 -39.97
CA ALA A 31 24.17 17.36 -39.94
C ALA A 31 24.56 18.56 -39.07
N SER A 32 25.79 18.46 -38.56
CA SER A 32 26.60 19.52 -37.99
C SER A 32 26.90 20.63 -38.99
N THR A 33 26.83 21.88 -38.56
CA THR A 33 27.67 22.95 -39.13
C THR A 33 28.41 23.67 -37.99
N ALA A 34 29.72 23.48 -38.04
CA ALA A 34 30.68 24.22 -37.26
C ALA A 34 30.82 25.65 -37.83
N LEU A 35 30.88 26.63 -36.96
CA LEU A 35 31.43 27.94 -37.32
C LEU A 35 32.56 28.33 -36.34
N LYS A 36 33.64 28.77 -36.94
CA LYS A 36 35.01 28.90 -36.47
C LYS A 36 35.25 30.26 -35.84
N ALA A 37 36.07 30.27 -34.84
CA ALA A 37 36.89 31.27 -34.14
C ALA A 37 37.04 32.71 -34.70
N ALA A 38 37.11 33.66 -33.77
CA ALA A 38 38.01 34.79 -33.80
C ALA A 38 38.31 35.33 -32.39
N ASP A 39 39.51 35.15 -31.89
CA ASP A 39 40.26 36.06 -30.99
C ASP A 39 40.92 37.19 -31.83
N PRO A 40 41.45 38.28 -31.32
CA PRO A 40 41.79 38.65 -29.95
C PRO A 40 41.61 40.19 -29.62
N LYS A 41 41.82 40.62 -28.40
CA LYS A 41 42.82 41.63 -27.99
C LYS A 41 42.62 42.14 -26.55
N GLU A 42 43.74 42.12 -25.88
CA GLU A 42 44.11 42.78 -24.65
C GLU A 42 43.62 44.25 -24.56
N THR A 43 43.22 44.67 -23.35
CA THR A 43 43.70 45.92 -22.72
C THR A 43 43.14 46.13 -21.30
N THR A 44 44.09 46.44 -20.40
CA THR A 44 44.05 47.34 -19.24
C THR A 44 43.17 47.00 -18.02
N SER A 45 43.84 46.73 -16.91
CA SER A 45 43.35 46.74 -15.54
C SER A 45 42.97 48.16 -15.08
N PRO A 46 41.92 48.32 -14.30
CA PRO A 46 41.74 49.38 -13.34
C PRO A 46 41.70 48.89 -11.89
N PRO A 47 41.63 49.75 -10.88
CA PRO A 47 42.36 49.59 -9.63
C PRO A 47 41.59 48.83 -8.53
N SER A 48 42.37 48.33 -7.59
CA SER A 48 41.98 47.60 -6.36
C SER A 48 40.92 48.31 -5.53
N THR A 49 39.79 47.60 -5.33
CA THR A 49 38.74 47.95 -4.35
C THR A 49 38.97 47.16 -3.05
N PRO A 50 38.66 47.73 -1.88
CA PRO A 50 39.05 47.15 -0.60
C PRO A 50 38.29 45.86 -0.27
N THR A 51 39.03 44.89 0.24
CA THR A 51 38.60 43.60 0.68
C THR A 51 37.62 43.71 1.87
N ILE A 52 36.38 43.38 1.66
CA ILE A 52 35.41 43.12 2.74
C ILE A 52 35.76 41.73 3.30
N PRO A 53 35.84 41.51 4.64
CA PRO A 53 36.10 40.18 5.15
C PRO A 53 34.94 39.25 4.81
N SER A 54 35.28 38.16 4.15
CA SER A 54 34.37 37.05 3.81
C SER A 54 33.65 36.55 5.08
N ALA A 55 32.34 36.64 5.04
CA ALA A 55 31.51 35.96 6.04
C ALA A 55 31.88 34.47 6.09
N ALA A 56 32.14 34.00 7.29
CA ALA A 56 32.44 32.61 7.57
C ALA A 56 31.48 31.67 6.82
N THR A 57 32.04 30.84 5.97
CA THR A 57 31.34 29.71 5.33
C THR A 57 30.83 28.84 6.47
N ALA A 58 29.53 28.87 6.71
CA ALA A 58 28.89 27.88 7.55
C ALA A 58 29.26 26.50 6.99
N ALA A 59 29.95 25.69 7.77
CA ALA A 59 30.31 24.35 7.44
C ALA A 59 28.99 23.63 7.03
N LYS A 60 28.88 23.26 5.76
CA LYS A 60 27.91 22.27 5.33
C LYS A 60 28.28 21.01 6.12
N GLY A 61 27.50 20.70 7.16
CA GLY A 61 27.58 19.40 7.81
C GLY A 61 27.45 18.34 6.70
N ASP A 62 28.27 17.31 6.74
CA ASP A 62 28.10 16.13 5.89
C ASP A 62 26.61 15.74 5.95
N PRO A 63 25.97 15.49 4.79
CA PRO A 63 24.61 15.00 4.79
C PRO A 63 24.61 13.75 5.66
N ALA A 64 23.86 13.78 6.78
CA ALA A 64 23.76 12.66 7.68
C ALA A 64 23.48 11.42 6.85
N ALA A 65 24.29 10.36 7.03
CA ALA A 65 24.13 9.12 6.28
C ALA A 65 22.68 8.66 6.41
N SER A 66 22.10 8.24 5.28
CA SER A 66 20.71 7.73 5.26
C SER A 66 20.52 6.69 6.36
N PRO A 67 19.42 6.73 7.14
CA PRO A 67 19.13 5.72 8.15
C PRO A 67 18.75 4.37 7.54
N TRP A 68 18.59 4.31 6.20
CA TRP A 68 18.12 3.12 5.50
C TRP A 68 19.28 2.31 4.93
N PRO A 69 19.31 0.96 5.10
CA PRO A 69 20.46 0.14 4.73
C PRO A 69 20.60 0.03 3.21
N GLY A 70 21.72 0.54 2.66
CA GLY A 70 22.05 0.40 1.23
C GLY A 70 21.01 1.00 0.30
N ASP A 71 20.44 2.15 0.66
CA ASP A 71 19.30 2.72 -0.03
C ASP A 71 19.64 3.25 -1.45
N ARG A 72 18.60 3.22 -2.28
CA ARG A 72 18.54 3.95 -3.55
C ARG A 72 17.46 5.00 -3.42
N VAL A 73 17.74 6.21 -3.83
CA VAL A 73 16.83 7.35 -3.70
C VAL A 73 16.22 7.66 -5.05
N ASP A 74 14.88 7.76 -5.09
CA ASP A 74 14.11 8.25 -6.24
C ASP A 74 12.98 9.18 -5.78
N GLN A 75 12.07 9.52 -6.69
CA GLN A 75 10.89 10.33 -6.39
C GLN A 75 9.63 9.49 -6.54
N TRP A 76 8.69 9.68 -5.61
CA TRP A 76 7.36 9.07 -5.64
C TRP A 76 6.31 10.15 -5.37
N HIS A 77 5.50 10.48 -6.37
CA HIS A 77 4.51 11.57 -6.30
C HIS A 77 5.06 12.91 -5.78
N GLY A 78 6.32 13.25 -6.13
CA GLY A 78 6.97 14.47 -5.68
C GLY A 78 7.66 14.40 -4.32
N PHE A 79 7.56 13.28 -3.61
CA PHE A 79 8.23 13.02 -2.34
C PHE A 79 9.48 12.16 -2.52
N VAL A 80 10.46 12.32 -1.65
CA VAL A 80 11.69 11.50 -1.66
C VAL A 80 11.33 10.08 -1.21
N ARG A 81 11.72 9.08 -2.02
CA ARG A 81 11.56 7.66 -1.69
C ARG A 81 12.91 6.97 -1.60
N HIS A 82 13.15 6.30 -0.49
CA HIS A 82 14.27 5.42 -0.23
C HIS A 82 13.87 3.97 -0.51
N ARG A 83 14.68 3.26 -1.30
CA ARG A 83 14.43 1.85 -1.66
C ARG A 83 15.63 1.00 -1.24
N PHE A 84 15.37 -0.08 -0.52
CA PHE A 84 16.39 -0.96 0.03
C PHE A 84 15.87 -2.39 0.16
N ALA A 85 16.75 -3.33 0.50
CA ALA A 85 16.36 -4.73 0.69
C ALA A 85 16.18 -5.07 2.18
N VAL A 86 15.13 -5.81 2.49
CA VAL A 86 14.88 -6.38 3.82
C VAL A 86 14.46 -7.84 3.66
N ASP A 87 15.25 -8.76 4.21
CA ASP A 87 14.97 -10.19 4.22
C ASP A 87 14.56 -10.74 2.84
N GLY A 88 15.31 -10.30 1.79
CA GLY A 88 15.10 -10.69 0.40
C GLY A 88 13.94 -9.99 -0.33
N ALA A 89 13.20 -9.12 0.34
CA ALA A 89 12.12 -8.34 -0.24
C ALA A 89 12.56 -6.88 -0.50
N THR A 90 11.94 -6.23 -1.50
CA THR A 90 12.14 -4.79 -1.75
C THR A 90 11.31 -4.00 -0.75
N ALA A 91 11.97 -3.17 0.03
CA ALA A 91 11.35 -2.22 0.94
C ALA A 91 11.48 -0.80 0.40
N TRP A 92 10.55 0.06 0.79
CA TRP A 92 10.71 1.48 0.57
C TRP A 92 10.02 2.33 1.65
N VAL A 93 10.59 3.52 1.83
CA VAL A 93 10.10 4.56 2.73
C VAL A 93 10.00 5.85 1.93
N VAL A 94 8.84 6.46 1.95
CA VAL A 94 8.61 7.80 1.40
C VAL A 94 8.64 8.80 2.55
N GLU A 95 9.48 9.82 2.41
CA GLU A 95 9.61 10.87 3.41
C GLU A 95 8.67 12.04 3.10
N PRO A 96 7.99 12.60 4.11
CA PRO A 96 7.27 13.85 3.95
C PRO A 96 8.25 15.02 3.76
N HIS A 97 7.81 16.10 3.13
CA HIS A 97 8.64 17.31 3.03
C HIS A 97 9.08 17.86 4.39
N GLN A 98 8.24 17.69 5.39
CA GLN A 98 8.55 18.01 6.79
C GLN A 98 7.91 16.96 7.71
N ALA A 99 8.74 16.18 8.38
CA ALA A 99 8.26 15.14 9.29
C ALA A 99 7.54 15.76 10.49
N ALA A 100 6.36 15.23 10.82
CA ALA A 100 5.65 15.59 12.03
C ALA A 100 6.38 15.06 13.29
N PRO A 101 6.22 15.71 14.46
CA PRO A 101 6.80 15.23 15.69
C PRO A 101 6.44 13.78 16.01
N GLY A 102 7.44 12.99 16.41
CA GLY A 102 7.28 11.56 16.65
C GLY A 102 7.32 10.69 15.40
N LYS A 103 7.55 11.31 14.22
CA LYS A 103 7.66 10.64 12.93
C LYS A 103 6.57 9.57 12.72
N PRO A 104 5.29 9.96 12.73
CA PRO A 104 4.18 9.04 12.46
C PRO A 104 4.29 8.50 11.05
N TRP A 105 3.72 7.32 10.81
CA TRP A 105 3.82 6.65 9.51
C TRP A 105 2.62 5.78 9.19
N SER A 106 2.34 5.65 7.90
CA SER A 106 1.36 4.74 7.33
C SER A 106 2.06 3.62 6.57
N TRP A 107 1.50 2.42 6.65
CA TRP A 107 2.05 1.22 6.02
C TRP A 107 1.03 0.63 5.07
N CYS A 108 1.22 0.79 3.77
CA CYS A 108 0.44 0.08 2.76
C CYS A 108 1.02 -1.32 2.59
N LEU A 109 0.22 -2.35 2.89
CA LEU A 109 0.70 -3.72 2.91
C LEU A 109 0.52 -4.44 1.57
N GLU A 110 -0.29 -3.86 0.67
CA GLU A 110 -0.52 -4.35 -0.69
C GLU A 110 -1.00 -3.20 -1.58
N PHE A 111 -0.65 -3.20 -2.86
CA PHE A 111 -1.06 -2.20 -3.86
C PHE A 111 -0.67 -0.75 -3.53
N PRO A 112 0.61 -0.48 -3.20
CA PRO A 112 1.02 0.83 -2.70
C PRO A 112 0.87 1.98 -3.71
N ASP A 113 0.84 1.68 -5.00
CA ASP A 113 0.66 2.67 -6.08
C ASP A 113 -0.79 2.79 -6.54
N ALA A 114 -1.72 2.01 -5.95
CA ALA A 114 -3.12 2.02 -6.35
C ALA A 114 -3.92 3.08 -5.58
N PHE A 115 -4.62 3.94 -6.32
CA PHE A 115 -5.58 4.90 -5.76
C PHE A 115 -4.98 5.85 -4.70
N THR A 116 -3.74 6.26 -4.85
CA THR A 116 -2.98 7.05 -3.85
C THR A 116 -3.69 8.32 -3.41
N ASP A 117 -4.33 9.04 -4.34
CA ASP A 117 -5.12 10.23 -4.04
C ASP A 117 -6.37 9.89 -3.22
N ARG A 118 -7.04 8.79 -3.56
CA ARG A 118 -8.32 8.37 -2.99
C ARG A 118 -8.19 7.68 -1.63
N THR A 119 -7.04 7.07 -1.35
CA THR A 119 -6.72 6.43 -0.05
C THR A 119 -6.19 7.44 0.97
N GLY A 120 -5.88 8.66 0.53
CA GLY A 120 -5.41 9.74 1.39
C GLY A 120 -3.93 9.65 1.76
N VAL A 121 -3.17 8.73 1.15
CA VAL A 121 -1.75 8.58 1.49
C VAL A 121 -0.93 9.83 1.15
N LEU A 122 -1.24 10.50 0.03
CA LEU A 122 -0.55 11.73 -0.35
C LEU A 122 -0.84 12.86 0.65
N GLN A 123 -2.09 12.99 1.10
CA GLN A 123 -2.44 13.97 2.15
C GLN A 123 -1.77 13.64 3.49
N LEU A 124 -1.58 12.36 3.84
CA LEU A 124 -0.82 11.98 5.04
C LEU A 124 0.63 12.41 4.95
N LEU A 125 1.28 12.26 3.79
CA LEU A 125 2.64 12.76 3.54
C LEU A 125 2.71 14.28 3.71
N GLU A 126 1.75 15.04 3.16
CA GLU A 126 1.64 16.49 3.35
C GLU A 126 1.47 16.87 4.84
N HIS A 127 0.82 16.01 5.62
CA HIS A 127 0.67 16.17 7.06
C HIS A 127 1.88 15.67 7.89
N GLY A 128 2.99 15.33 7.24
CA GLY A 128 4.24 14.96 7.89
C GLY A 128 4.34 13.49 8.30
N PHE A 129 3.45 12.62 7.82
CA PHE A 129 3.56 11.18 7.97
C PHE A 129 4.59 10.63 6.97
N HIS A 130 5.38 9.65 7.37
CA HIS A 130 6.10 8.80 6.41
C HIS A 130 5.13 7.78 5.82
N HIS A 131 5.44 7.29 4.62
CA HIS A 131 4.68 6.20 4.01
C HIS A 131 5.60 5.07 3.63
N VAL A 132 5.25 3.82 3.97
CA VAL A 132 6.14 2.68 3.79
C VAL A 132 5.45 1.50 3.13
N HIS A 133 6.26 0.66 2.47
CA HIS A 133 5.82 -0.60 1.87
C HIS A 133 6.95 -1.62 1.88
N LEU A 134 6.61 -2.91 2.00
CA LEU A 134 7.48 -4.05 1.78
C LEU A 134 6.83 -4.97 0.75
N GLU A 135 7.51 -5.20 -0.35
CA GLU A 135 7.04 -6.02 -1.46
C GLU A 135 7.23 -7.52 -1.17
N VAL A 136 6.25 -8.13 -0.53
CA VAL A 136 6.27 -9.56 -0.20
C VAL A 136 5.58 -10.42 -1.26
N GLY A 137 5.14 -9.81 -2.35
CA GLY A 137 4.40 -10.47 -3.42
C GLY A 137 3.02 -10.96 -2.99
N ASN A 138 2.39 -11.74 -3.88
CA ASN A 138 1.04 -12.26 -3.66
C ASN A 138 1.04 -13.45 -2.69
N THR A 139 1.33 -13.19 -1.42
CA THR A 139 1.51 -14.19 -0.35
C THR A 139 0.33 -14.29 0.61
N PHE A 140 -0.73 -13.48 0.43
CA PHE A 140 -1.98 -13.48 1.22
C PHE A 140 -1.77 -13.35 2.73
N GLY A 141 -0.70 -12.65 3.16
CA GLY A 141 -0.35 -12.53 4.59
C GLY A 141 0.07 -13.87 5.22
N SER A 142 0.72 -14.74 4.46
CA SER A 142 1.23 -16.04 4.92
C SER A 142 2.18 -15.91 6.12
N PRO A 143 2.48 -17.00 6.86
CA PRO A 143 3.43 -16.96 7.96
C PRO A 143 4.78 -16.33 7.58
N ARG A 144 5.32 -16.66 6.41
CA ARG A 144 6.58 -16.09 5.92
C ARG A 144 6.50 -14.58 5.66
N ALA A 145 5.39 -14.10 5.08
CA ALA A 145 5.19 -12.67 4.89
C ALA A 145 5.18 -11.91 6.22
N LEU A 146 4.57 -12.49 7.26
CA LEU A 146 4.54 -11.87 8.59
C LEU A 146 5.94 -11.81 9.24
N GLU A 147 6.83 -12.77 8.98
CA GLU A 147 8.23 -12.74 9.41
C GLU A 147 8.99 -11.61 8.70
N GLN A 148 8.80 -11.45 7.39
CA GLN A 148 9.38 -10.36 6.62
C GLN A 148 8.88 -8.99 7.10
N PHE A 149 7.59 -8.87 7.42
CA PHE A 149 7.03 -7.65 8.01
C PHE A 149 7.63 -7.34 9.38
N GLU A 150 7.90 -8.35 10.21
CA GLU A 150 8.59 -8.14 11.49
C GLU A 150 10.01 -7.63 11.26
N ALA A 151 10.76 -8.23 10.34
CA ALA A 151 12.10 -7.77 9.99
C ALA A 151 12.07 -6.31 9.48
N PHE A 152 11.10 -5.97 8.65
CA PHE A 152 10.92 -4.62 8.14
C PHE A 152 10.57 -3.63 9.25
N TYR A 153 9.64 -3.96 10.13
CA TYR A 153 9.31 -3.11 11.29
C TYR A 153 10.56 -2.78 12.10
N GLN A 154 11.44 -3.76 12.38
CA GLN A 154 12.68 -3.53 13.11
C GLN A 154 13.64 -2.58 12.37
N VAL A 155 13.69 -2.63 11.03
CA VAL A 155 14.46 -1.67 10.23
C VAL A 155 13.88 -0.26 10.38
N LEU A 156 12.55 -0.11 10.29
CA LEU A 156 11.87 1.17 10.43
C LEU A 156 12.09 1.80 11.82
N GLN A 157 12.08 0.99 12.88
CA GLN A 157 12.35 1.47 14.24
C GLN A 157 13.81 1.95 14.39
N ARG A 158 14.78 1.23 13.81
CA ARG A 158 16.19 1.69 13.77
C ARG A 158 16.35 2.97 12.94
N GLY A 159 15.54 3.15 11.91
CA GLY A 159 15.45 4.38 11.11
C GLY A 159 14.78 5.55 11.84
N GLY A 160 14.26 5.30 13.06
CA GLY A 160 13.70 6.34 13.94
C GLY A 160 12.26 6.72 13.64
N LEU A 161 11.47 5.87 12.93
CA LEU A 161 10.02 6.07 12.83
C LEU A 161 9.34 5.81 14.17
N GLY A 162 8.17 6.39 14.36
CA GLY A 162 7.37 6.22 15.57
C GLY A 162 7.01 4.75 15.87
N PRO A 163 6.70 4.38 17.11
CA PRO A 163 6.53 2.98 17.52
C PRO A 163 5.23 2.35 16.99
N LYS A 164 4.28 3.15 16.51
CA LYS A 164 2.99 2.67 16.00
C LYS A 164 2.79 3.03 14.53
N ALA A 165 2.17 2.11 13.79
CA ALA A 165 1.80 2.26 12.40
C ALA A 165 0.30 2.53 12.23
N ALA A 166 -0.08 3.31 11.21
CA ALA A 166 -1.40 3.22 10.60
C ALA A 166 -1.32 2.17 9.47
N LEU A 167 -1.96 1.04 9.64
CA LEU A 167 -1.96 -0.02 8.62
C LEU A 167 -3.02 0.27 7.55
N VAL A 168 -2.65 0.16 6.29
CA VAL A 168 -3.53 0.35 5.13
C VAL A 168 -3.66 -0.97 4.39
N GLY A 169 -4.85 -1.56 4.42
CA GLY A 169 -5.17 -2.84 3.80
C GLY A 169 -6.19 -2.69 2.68
N ILE A 170 -5.72 -2.49 1.44
CA ILE A 170 -6.59 -2.42 0.26
C ILE A 170 -6.86 -3.84 -0.22
N SER A 171 -8.13 -4.20 -0.45
CA SER A 171 -8.53 -5.51 -0.98
C SER A 171 -7.87 -6.66 -0.20
N ARG A 172 -7.12 -7.56 -0.85
CA ARG A 172 -6.36 -8.63 -0.18
C ARG A 172 -5.33 -8.12 0.85
N GLY A 173 -4.96 -6.84 0.78
CA GLY A 173 -4.15 -6.17 1.81
C GLY A 173 -4.74 -6.25 3.22
N GLY A 174 -6.04 -6.44 3.33
CA GLY A 174 -6.72 -6.71 4.60
C GLY A 174 -6.16 -7.94 5.33
N LEU A 175 -5.88 -9.04 4.60
CA LEU A 175 -5.28 -10.24 5.19
C LEU A 175 -3.93 -9.94 5.85
N TYR A 176 -3.09 -9.17 5.19
CA TYR A 176 -1.77 -8.79 5.69
C TYR A 176 -1.87 -7.90 6.92
N ALA A 177 -2.66 -6.81 6.81
CA ALA A 177 -2.81 -5.80 7.85
C ALA A 177 -3.35 -6.40 9.17
N TYR A 178 -4.46 -7.10 9.11
CA TYR A 178 -5.08 -7.67 10.28
C TYR A 178 -4.28 -8.79 10.93
N ARG A 179 -3.63 -9.64 10.11
CA ARG A 179 -2.82 -10.74 10.64
C ARG A 179 -1.56 -10.26 11.34
N TRP A 180 -0.89 -9.23 10.78
CA TRP A 180 0.25 -8.62 11.44
C TRP A 180 -0.19 -7.88 12.70
N ALA A 181 -1.29 -7.12 12.64
CA ALA A 181 -1.86 -6.41 13.78
C ALA A 181 -2.25 -7.35 14.93
N ALA A 182 -2.85 -8.50 14.65
CA ALA A 182 -3.23 -9.47 15.67
C ALA A 182 -2.04 -10.06 16.44
N LYS A 183 -0.85 -10.10 15.82
CA LYS A 183 0.40 -10.49 16.47
C LYS A 183 1.08 -9.35 17.23
N ASN A 184 0.87 -8.11 16.79
CA ASN A 184 1.59 -6.92 17.26
C ASN A 184 0.63 -5.75 17.57
N PRO A 185 -0.44 -5.96 18.35
CA PRO A 185 -1.49 -4.96 18.49
C PRO A 185 -1.01 -3.66 19.15
N GLU A 186 0.03 -3.73 19.98
CA GLU A 186 0.64 -2.57 20.66
C GLU A 186 1.41 -1.65 19.68
N ARG A 187 1.78 -2.17 18.51
CA ARG A 187 2.51 -1.44 17.45
C ARG A 187 1.60 -0.83 16.40
N VAL A 188 0.28 -0.88 16.62
CA VAL A 188 -0.74 -0.39 15.68
C VAL A 188 -1.47 0.79 16.31
N ALA A 189 -1.52 1.91 15.58
CA ALA A 189 -2.34 3.06 15.93
C ALA A 189 -3.78 2.85 15.47
N CYS A 190 -3.95 2.44 14.22
CA CYS A 190 -5.25 2.13 13.62
C CYS A 190 -5.08 1.23 12.38
N ILE A 191 -6.20 0.68 11.90
CA ILE A 191 -6.27 -0.02 10.62
C ILE A 191 -7.30 0.69 9.73
N TYR A 192 -6.87 1.07 8.53
CA TYR A 192 -7.73 1.45 7.43
C TYR A 192 -7.84 0.28 6.46
N GLY A 193 -9.04 -0.28 6.34
CA GLY A 193 -9.39 -1.31 5.37
C GLY A 193 -10.20 -0.72 4.22
N ASP A 194 -9.74 -0.89 2.99
CA ASP A 194 -10.48 -0.49 1.80
C ASP A 194 -10.96 -1.72 1.04
N ALA A 195 -12.25 -1.98 1.06
CA ALA A 195 -12.86 -3.23 0.60
C ALA A 195 -12.03 -4.46 1.03
N PRO A 196 -11.64 -4.56 2.34
CA PRO A 196 -10.60 -5.47 2.78
C PRO A 196 -11.06 -6.91 2.79
N VAL A 197 -10.22 -7.83 2.31
CA VAL A 197 -10.40 -9.26 2.54
C VAL A 197 -10.11 -9.55 4.00
N CYS A 198 -11.13 -10.03 4.70
CA CYS A 198 -11.06 -10.35 6.12
C CYS A 198 -11.31 -11.85 6.42
N ASP A 199 -11.79 -12.60 5.44
CA ASP A 199 -11.85 -14.06 5.43
C ASP A 199 -11.39 -14.60 4.07
N PHE A 200 -10.28 -15.29 4.05
CA PHE A 200 -9.77 -15.84 2.80
C PHE A 200 -10.66 -16.97 2.22
N LYS A 201 -11.59 -17.51 3.03
CA LYS A 201 -12.60 -18.47 2.54
C LYS A 201 -13.63 -17.78 1.65
N SER A 202 -13.95 -16.51 1.93
CA SER A 202 -14.76 -15.67 1.05
C SER A 202 -13.98 -15.34 -0.22
N TRP A 203 -12.81 -14.67 -0.08
CA TRP A 203 -11.91 -14.42 -1.18
C TRP A 203 -10.46 -14.74 -0.75
N PRO A 204 -9.70 -15.51 -1.51
CA PRO A 204 -9.97 -16.04 -2.85
C PRO A 204 -10.78 -17.35 -2.88
N GLY A 205 -11.17 -17.90 -1.74
CA GLY A 205 -11.77 -19.24 -1.64
C GLY A 205 -13.10 -19.43 -2.37
N GLY A 206 -13.89 -18.36 -2.56
CA GLY A 206 -15.21 -18.43 -3.21
C GLY A 206 -16.19 -19.35 -2.48
N LYS A 207 -16.07 -19.45 -1.13
CA LYS A 207 -16.91 -20.34 -0.31
C LYS A 207 -18.13 -19.62 0.26
N GLY A 208 -18.40 -18.42 -0.21
CA GLY A 208 -19.55 -17.60 0.11
C GLY A 208 -20.30 -17.18 -1.15
N THR A 209 -20.77 -15.92 -1.18
CA THR A 209 -21.50 -15.32 -2.30
C THR A 209 -20.60 -14.67 -3.34
N GLY A 210 -19.35 -14.35 -2.98
CA GLY A 210 -18.36 -13.75 -3.88
C GLY A 210 -17.84 -14.76 -4.90
N LYS A 211 -17.32 -14.21 -6.02
CA LYS A 211 -16.85 -15.03 -7.16
C LYS A 211 -15.63 -15.89 -6.85
N GLY A 212 -14.83 -15.49 -5.85
CA GLY A 212 -13.55 -16.14 -5.57
C GLY A 212 -12.55 -16.04 -6.71
N SER A 213 -11.40 -16.74 -6.54
CA SER A 213 -10.34 -16.85 -7.54
C SER A 213 -9.62 -18.19 -7.37
N ALA A 214 -9.87 -19.15 -8.25
CA ALA A 214 -9.32 -20.50 -8.14
C ALA A 214 -7.77 -20.51 -8.16
N GLY A 215 -7.16 -19.65 -9.00
CA GLY A 215 -5.71 -19.50 -9.06
C GLY A 215 -5.12 -18.96 -7.76
N ASP A 216 -5.70 -17.89 -7.23
CA ASP A 216 -5.28 -17.28 -5.96
C ASP A 216 -5.55 -18.23 -4.77
N TRP A 217 -6.65 -19.01 -4.80
CA TRP A 217 -6.93 -20.00 -3.79
C TRP A 217 -5.88 -21.11 -3.74
N THR A 218 -5.47 -21.62 -4.90
CA THR A 218 -4.38 -22.59 -4.99
C THR A 218 -3.06 -22.02 -4.50
N GLN A 219 -2.76 -20.78 -4.89
CA GLN A 219 -1.54 -20.08 -4.47
C GLN A 219 -1.52 -19.84 -2.96
N LEU A 220 -2.63 -19.39 -2.38
CA LEU A 220 -2.79 -19.21 -0.94
C LEU A 220 -2.48 -20.50 -0.17
N GLN A 221 -3.08 -21.62 -0.59
CA GLN A 221 -2.85 -22.91 0.08
C GLN A 221 -1.36 -23.27 0.10
N ARG A 222 -0.64 -23.03 -1.00
CA ARG A 222 0.81 -23.25 -1.07
C ARG A 222 1.58 -22.37 -0.10
N TYR A 223 1.28 -21.07 -0.03
CA TYR A 223 1.98 -20.14 0.86
C TYR A 223 1.69 -20.40 2.34
N TYR A 224 0.52 -20.95 2.65
CA TYR A 224 0.17 -21.33 4.02
C TYR A 224 0.65 -22.73 4.39
N GLY A 225 1.07 -23.54 3.42
CA GLY A 225 1.50 -24.92 3.63
C GLY A 225 0.35 -25.88 3.91
N PHE A 226 -0.88 -25.56 3.48
CA PHE A 226 -2.00 -26.47 3.61
C PHE A 226 -1.85 -27.66 2.64
N ALA A 227 -1.90 -28.86 3.17
CA ALA A 227 -1.81 -30.08 2.37
C ALA A 227 -3.13 -30.39 1.65
N THR A 228 -4.25 -29.91 2.21
CA THR A 228 -5.59 -30.16 1.69
C THR A 228 -6.46 -28.90 1.77
N GLU A 229 -7.48 -28.82 0.92
CA GLU A 229 -8.49 -27.77 1.01
C GLU A 229 -9.24 -27.80 2.38
N ALA A 230 -9.44 -28.97 2.93
CA ALA A 230 -10.09 -29.12 4.24
C ALA A 230 -9.31 -28.41 5.35
N GLU A 231 -7.97 -28.46 5.32
CA GLU A 231 -7.12 -27.70 6.24
C GLU A 231 -7.29 -26.19 6.07
N ALA A 232 -7.32 -25.71 4.82
CA ALA A 232 -7.57 -24.30 4.55
C ALA A 232 -8.94 -23.85 5.05
N LEU A 233 -9.98 -24.65 4.86
CA LEU A 233 -11.33 -24.37 5.35
C LEU A 233 -11.45 -24.41 6.88
N ALA A 234 -10.67 -25.28 7.54
CA ALA A 234 -10.61 -25.39 9.00
C ALA A 234 -9.77 -24.28 9.66
N PHE A 235 -9.04 -23.48 8.87
CA PHE A 235 -8.18 -22.44 9.43
C PHE A 235 -8.96 -21.36 10.17
N SER A 236 -8.57 -21.10 11.43
CA SER A 236 -9.18 -20.14 12.35
C SER A 236 -8.31 -18.90 12.62
N GLY A 237 -7.41 -18.60 11.70
CA GLY A 237 -6.50 -17.46 11.81
C GLY A 237 -6.80 -16.31 10.85
N ASN A 238 -8.01 -16.29 10.26
CA ASN A 238 -8.46 -15.18 9.44
C ASN A 238 -8.65 -13.90 10.28
N PRO A 239 -8.57 -12.72 9.68
CA PRO A 239 -8.90 -11.46 10.35
C PRO A 239 -10.20 -11.52 11.18
N VAL A 240 -11.27 -12.05 10.61
CA VAL A 240 -12.57 -12.19 11.28
C VAL A 240 -12.53 -13.05 12.55
N ASP A 241 -11.52 -13.92 12.71
CA ASP A 241 -11.38 -14.84 13.84
C ASP A 241 -10.41 -14.34 14.92
N ARG A 242 -9.62 -13.28 14.65
CA ARG A 242 -8.50 -12.85 15.49
C ARG A 242 -8.58 -11.38 15.93
N LEU A 243 -9.77 -10.93 16.31
CA LEU A 243 -10.02 -9.53 16.69
C LEU A 243 -9.74 -9.22 18.17
N ALA A 244 -9.76 -10.22 19.05
CA ALA A 244 -9.63 -10.02 20.50
C ALA A 244 -8.34 -9.29 20.92
N PRO A 245 -7.14 -9.59 20.35
CA PRO A 245 -5.92 -8.84 20.65
C PRO A 245 -6.04 -7.36 20.30
N LEU A 246 -6.65 -7.03 19.16
CA LEU A 246 -6.85 -5.66 18.70
C LEU A 246 -7.81 -4.90 19.62
N ALA A 247 -8.93 -5.53 20.01
CA ALA A 247 -9.91 -4.93 20.92
C ALA A 247 -9.29 -4.66 22.30
N LYS A 248 -8.51 -5.60 22.84
CA LYS A 248 -7.78 -5.43 24.10
C LYS A 248 -6.80 -4.25 24.04
N ALA A 249 -6.11 -4.09 22.90
CA ALA A 249 -5.17 -2.97 22.69
C ALA A 249 -5.87 -1.68 22.24
N LYS A 250 -7.20 -1.67 22.12
CA LYS A 250 -8.02 -0.53 21.69
C LYS A 250 -7.61 0.03 20.32
N VAL A 251 -7.20 -0.84 19.39
CA VAL A 251 -6.88 -0.43 18.01
C VAL A 251 -8.15 0.10 17.35
N ARG A 252 -8.10 1.32 16.81
CA ARG A 252 -9.24 1.90 16.08
C ARG A 252 -9.29 1.37 14.66
N LEU A 253 -10.49 1.08 14.15
CA LEU A 253 -10.69 0.57 12.79
C LEU A 253 -11.54 1.54 11.97
N ILE A 254 -11.19 1.72 10.69
CA ILE A 254 -12.04 2.36 9.68
C ILE A 254 -12.04 1.52 8.42
N HIS A 255 -13.24 1.23 7.89
CA HIS A 255 -13.41 0.56 6.61
C HIS A 255 -14.13 1.48 5.61
N VAL A 256 -13.72 1.40 4.36
CA VAL A 256 -14.44 2.00 3.21
C VAL A 256 -14.85 0.86 2.30
N VAL A 257 -16.13 0.74 2.00
CA VAL A 257 -16.66 -0.41 1.24
C VAL A 257 -17.69 0.01 0.20
N GLY A 258 -17.71 -0.68 -0.92
CA GLY A 258 -18.77 -0.57 -1.92
C GLY A 258 -19.92 -1.53 -1.59
N ASP A 259 -21.16 -1.04 -1.58
CA ASP A 259 -22.32 -1.84 -1.16
C ASP A 259 -22.70 -2.97 -2.13
N THR A 260 -22.22 -2.89 -3.38
CA THR A 260 -22.45 -3.90 -4.42
C THR A 260 -21.18 -4.69 -4.77
N ASP A 261 -20.22 -4.76 -3.84
CA ASP A 261 -18.97 -5.51 -4.02
C ASP A 261 -19.25 -7.02 -4.12
N ASP A 262 -19.08 -7.58 -5.31
CA ASP A 262 -19.25 -9.00 -5.63
C ASP A 262 -17.93 -9.77 -5.68
N VAL A 263 -16.81 -9.09 -5.47
CA VAL A 263 -15.47 -9.68 -5.37
C VAL A 263 -15.13 -9.99 -3.90
N VAL A 264 -15.28 -8.99 -3.02
CA VAL A 264 -15.08 -9.10 -1.58
C VAL A 264 -16.38 -8.67 -0.87
N PRO A 265 -17.39 -9.56 -0.83
CA PRO A 265 -18.72 -9.22 -0.29
C PRO A 265 -18.63 -8.65 1.12
N VAL A 266 -19.28 -7.50 1.33
CA VAL A 266 -19.29 -6.78 2.60
C VAL A 266 -19.81 -7.68 3.74
N THR A 267 -20.84 -8.49 3.46
CA THR A 267 -21.46 -9.39 4.43
C THR A 267 -20.52 -10.46 4.99
N GLU A 268 -19.54 -10.89 4.20
CA GLU A 268 -18.62 -11.98 4.54
C GLU A 268 -17.29 -11.46 5.11
N ASN A 269 -17.02 -10.16 4.97
CA ASN A 269 -15.77 -9.52 5.37
C ASN A 269 -16.03 -8.38 6.37
N THR A 270 -16.26 -7.17 5.91
CA THR A 270 -16.40 -5.98 6.77
C THR A 270 -17.52 -6.12 7.81
N ARG A 271 -18.68 -6.66 7.44
CA ARG A 271 -19.80 -6.84 8.38
C ARG A 271 -19.47 -7.80 9.51
N LEU A 272 -18.69 -8.85 9.24
CA LEU A 272 -18.21 -9.77 10.29
C LEU A 272 -17.18 -9.10 11.19
N ILE A 273 -16.25 -8.31 10.64
CA ILE A 273 -15.33 -7.50 11.44
C ILE A 273 -16.12 -6.55 12.33
N GLU A 274 -17.05 -5.77 11.76
CA GLU A 274 -17.83 -4.77 12.48
C GLU A 274 -18.57 -5.39 13.67
N SER A 275 -19.40 -6.41 13.40
CA SER A 275 -20.22 -7.03 14.43
C SER A 275 -19.40 -7.70 15.54
N ARG A 276 -18.35 -8.44 15.17
CA ARG A 276 -17.49 -9.14 16.14
C ARG A 276 -16.61 -8.17 16.92
N TYR A 277 -16.10 -7.13 16.27
CA TYR A 277 -15.22 -6.15 16.92
C TYR A 277 -16.00 -5.30 17.93
N GLN A 278 -17.21 -4.86 17.58
CA GLN A 278 -18.11 -4.15 18.50
C GLN A 278 -18.51 -5.04 19.69
N ALA A 279 -18.79 -6.31 19.46
CA ALA A 279 -19.09 -7.27 20.54
C ALA A 279 -17.91 -7.44 21.53
N LEU A 280 -16.68 -7.19 21.09
CA LEU A 280 -15.47 -7.19 21.93
C LEU A 280 -15.20 -5.82 22.57
N GLY A 281 -16.07 -4.83 22.39
CA GLY A 281 -15.90 -3.46 22.89
C GLY A 281 -14.94 -2.61 22.03
N GLY A 282 -14.56 -3.08 20.85
CA GLY A 282 -13.71 -2.35 19.89
C GLY A 282 -14.48 -1.28 19.12
N GLN A 283 -13.75 -0.30 18.61
CA GLN A 283 -14.31 0.81 17.84
C GLN A 283 -14.00 0.64 16.35
N ILE A 284 -15.04 0.60 15.52
CA ILE A 284 -14.94 0.58 14.08
C ILE A 284 -15.91 1.59 13.47
N GLN A 285 -15.42 2.34 12.48
CA GLN A 285 -16.21 3.18 11.58
C GLN A 285 -16.28 2.50 10.22
N VAL A 286 -17.46 2.43 9.62
CA VAL A 286 -17.65 1.92 8.25
C VAL A 286 -18.23 3.03 7.39
N ILE A 287 -17.57 3.33 6.29
CA ILE A 287 -18.04 4.28 5.26
C ILE A 287 -18.51 3.44 4.08
N HIS A 288 -19.80 3.53 3.80
CA HIS A 288 -20.44 2.86 2.68
C HIS A 288 -20.45 3.72 1.43
N LYS A 289 -20.18 3.12 0.27
CA LYS A 289 -20.30 3.74 -1.06
C LYS A 289 -21.50 3.12 -1.77
N PRO A 290 -22.70 3.76 -1.74
CA PRO A 290 -23.90 3.20 -2.32
C PRO A 290 -23.76 2.95 -3.83
N GLY A 291 -24.12 1.74 -4.28
CA GLY A 291 -24.09 1.35 -5.70
C GLY A 291 -22.68 1.14 -6.28
N VAL A 292 -21.63 1.24 -5.47
CA VAL A 292 -20.25 0.99 -5.88
C VAL A 292 -19.88 -0.47 -5.63
N GLY A 293 -19.18 -1.10 -6.58
CA GLY A 293 -18.61 -2.44 -6.46
C GLY A 293 -17.25 -2.45 -5.76
N HIS A 294 -16.39 -3.42 -6.15
CA HIS A 294 -15.04 -3.52 -5.59
C HIS A 294 -14.15 -2.32 -5.94
N HIS A 295 -14.36 -1.74 -7.08
CA HIS A 295 -13.63 -0.56 -7.58
C HIS A 295 -14.60 0.61 -7.84
N PRO A 296 -14.08 1.87 -7.79
CA PRO A 296 -12.74 2.27 -7.38
C PRO A 296 -12.55 2.20 -5.86
N HIS A 297 -11.32 1.93 -5.43
CA HIS A 297 -10.93 2.01 -4.03
C HIS A 297 -10.88 3.45 -3.53
N GLY A 298 -10.88 3.62 -2.20
CA GLY A 298 -10.84 4.92 -1.54
C GLY A 298 -12.10 5.76 -1.71
N LEU A 299 -11.98 7.02 -1.39
CA LEU A 299 -13.03 8.03 -1.48
C LEU A 299 -12.64 9.11 -2.48
N ASP A 300 -13.61 9.78 -3.10
CA ASP A 300 -13.33 10.95 -3.95
C ASP A 300 -12.70 12.08 -3.13
N ASP A 301 -13.17 12.26 -1.89
CA ASP A 301 -12.52 13.07 -0.87
C ASP A 301 -12.04 12.16 0.27
N PRO A 302 -10.73 11.89 0.41
CA PRO A 302 -10.19 11.02 1.44
C PRO A 302 -10.10 11.67 2.84
N ALA A 303 -10.51 12.93 3.00
CA ALA A 303 -10.41 13.66 4.27
C ALA A 303 -10.97 12.89 5.50
N PRO A 304 -12.08 12.13 5.41
CA PRO A 304 -12.54 11.32 6.54
C PRO A 304 -11.53 10.27 7.00
N VAL A 305 -10.87 9.58 6.06
CA VAL A 305 -9.84 8.58 6.35
C VAL A 305 -8.58 9.23 6.91
N VAL A 306 -8.13 10.33 6.31
CA VAL A 306 -6.96 11.09 6.75
C VAL A 306 -7.17 11.63 8.17
N THR A 307 -8.34 12.20 8.44
CA THR A 307 -8.70 12.71 9.78
C THR A 307 -8.68 11.59 10.81
N PHE A 308 -9.34 10.46 10.52
CA PHE A 308 -9.38 9.29 11.39
C PHE A 308 -7.96 8.79 11.74
N ILE A 309 -7.09 8.65 10.73
CA ILE A 309 -5.71 8.20 10.93
C ILE A 309 -4.96 9.21 11.82
N ARG A 310 -5.03 10.51 11.52
CA ARG A 310 -4.33 11.54 12.31
C ARG A 310 -4.79 11.58 13.76
N GLU A 311 -6.08 11.47 14.02
CA GLU A 311 -6.64 11.40 15.37
C GLU A 311 -6.14 10.19 16.14
N SER A 312 -6.02 9.02 15.47
CA SER A 312 -5.52 7.79 16.12
C SER A 312 -4.10 7.90 16.66
N PHE A 313 -3.31 8.88 16.19
CA PHE A 313 -1.98 9.19 16.74
C PHE A 313 -2.02 10.24 17.84
N ARG A 314 -3.11 11.02 17.99
CA ARG A 314 -3.28 12.01 19.07
C ARG A 314 -3.79 11.36 20.35
N ASP A 315 -4.74 10.44 20.23
CA ASP A 315 -5.37 9.75 21.36
C ASP A 315 -4.43 8.75 22.05
N GLY A 316 -3.32 8.38 21.41
CA GLY A 316 -2.31 7.48 21.94
C GLY A 316 -1.17 8.14 22.72
N LYS A 317 -1.26 9.43 23.06
CA LYS A 317 -0.32 10.03 24.01
C LYS A 317 -0.65 9.53 25.42
N PRO A 318 0.36 9.00 26.17
CA PRO A 318 0.19 8.57 27.53
C PRO A 318 -0.20 9.74 28.44
#